data_3337e7c4b47ac147b564839a25e4a810
#
_entry.id   3337e7c4b47ac147b564839a25e4a810
#
_cell.length_a   1.000
_cell.length_b   1.000
_cell.length_c   1.000
_cell.angle_alpha   90.00
_cell.angle_beta   90.00
_cell.angle_gamma   90.00
#
_symmetry.space_group_name_H-M   'P 1'
#
loop_
_entity.id
_entity.type
_entity.pdbx_description
1 polymer ?
#
loop_
_entity_poly.entity_id
_entity_poly.type
_entity_poly.pdbx_seq_one_letter_code
_entity_poly.pdbx_strand_id
1 'polypeptide(L)'
;MFPIIPANSAAAVSGNKQGIFGFGADNSGNCAITNIVSNTGVVADDQAATTGTARHGISATQYGEDTAIFGFGVGGGYTGITNLVSNSGVVAIDAAAVGTARTKPGACSFGEYGGDKQGIFFGGSIGSAPWMYLSMTNIVSNAGVVGLDVTGVGLARISAIGCEYGEDTGIIGFGYPYGGPATGVTNLVSNTGVVASDTAGVVGATGRSQAAGCSYGGDKGIIGFGHDGVGACDITNLISNVGVVATDLTGVGTARRSLAACEYGGDKGIFGFGFDAASSNVSMTNKVSNG
;
A
#
# COMPACT_ATOMS: atom_id res chain seq x y z
N MET A 1 35.08 41.63 5.89
CA MET A 1 34.92 40.20 5.67
C MET A 1 33.54 39.83 6.16
N PHE A 2 32.54 39.68 5.27
CA PHE A 2 31.18 39.28 5.64
C PHE A 2 31.12 37.77 5.71
N PRO A 3 30.49 37.18 6.71
CA PRO A 3 30.30 35.74 6.75
C PRO A 3 29.33 35.32 5.60
N ILE A 4 29.78 34.42 4.78
CA ILE A 4 28.93 33.74 3.79
C ILE A 4 28.02 32.83 4.61
N ILE A 5 26.73 33.13 4.70
CA ILE A 5 25.73 32.23 5.17
C ILE A 5 25.54 31.23 4.01
N PRO A 6 25.80 29.92 4.19
CA PRO A 6 25.42 28.97 3.18
C PRO A 6 23.90 29.04 3.05
N ALA A 7 23.43 29.38 1.88
CA ALA A 7 22.04 29.20 1.53
C ALA A 7 21.77 27.68 1.58
N ASN A 8 21.11 27.25 2.63
CA ASN A 8 20.53 25.92 2.68
C ASN A 8 19.31 25.95 1.75
N SER A 9 19.57 25.84 0.46
CA SER A 9 18.53 25.53 -0.50
C SER A 9 18.22 24.06 -0.30
N ALA A 10 17.28 23.74 0.59
CA ALA A 10 16.51 22.54 0.43
C ALA A 10 15.87 22.67 -0.95
N ALA A 11 16.39 21.97 -1.94
CA ALA A 11 15.72 21.79 -3.18
C ALA A 11 14.36 21.19 -2.81
N ALA A 12 13.29 21.94 -3.00
CA ALA A 12 11.97 21.37 -2.94
C ALA A 12 11.98 20.24 -3.98
N VAL A 13 11.90 19.00 -3.52
CA VAL A 13 11.73 17.86 -4.41
C VAL A 13 10.41 18.12 -5.12
N SER A 14 10.50 18.51 -6.38
CA SER A 14 9.35 18.78 -7.24
C SER A 14 8.84 17.47 -7.84
N GLY A 15 8.64 16.44 -7.01
CA GLY A 15 7.95 15.23 -7.42
C GLY A 15 6.47 15.47 -7.67
N ASN A 16 5.86 14.65 -8.49
CA ASN A 16 4.41 14.64 -8.64
C ASN A 16 3.79 14.22 -7.31
N LYS A 17 3.03 15.12 -6.70
CA LYS A 17 2.36 14.91 -5.41
C LYS A 17 0.92 14.39 -5.59
N GLN A 18 0.64 13.73 -6.67
CA GLN A 18 -0.65 13.11 -6.96
C GLN A 18 -0.65 11.66 -6.49
N GLY A 19 -1.81 11.20 -6.05
CA GLY A 19 -2.06 9.78 -5.78
C GLY A 19 -2.79 9.11 -6.95
N ILE A 20 -2.86 7.79 -6.91
CA ILE A 20 -3.65 7.00 -7.88
C ILE A 20 -4.31 5.82 -7.18
N PHE A 21 -5.58 5.60 -7.47
CA PHE A 21 -6.29 4.35 -7.24
C PHE A 21 -6.38 3.60 -8.56
N GLY A 22 -6.32 2.27 -8.53
CA GLY A 22 -6.44 1.52 -9.78
C GLY A 22 -6.69 0.04 -9.63
N PHE A 23 -7.27 -0.53 -10.68
CA PHE A 23 -7.66 -1.93 -10.77
C PHE A 23 -8.73 -2.31 -9.73
N GLY A 24 -8.88 -3.61 -9.48
CA GLY A 24 -9.83 -4.13 -8.51
C GLY A 24 -10.96 -4.91 -9.17
N ALA A 25 -12.08 -4.99 -8.49
CA ALA A 25 -13.28 -5.64 -9.01
C ALA A 25 -14.53 -4.87 -8.57
N ASP A 26 -15.54 -4.88 -9.44
CA ASP A 26 -16.88 -4.39 -9.19
C ASP A 26 -17.91 -5.52 -9.37
N ASN A 27 -19.20 -5.17 -9.41
CA ASN A 27 -20.27 -6.12 -9.62
C ASN A 27 -20.26 -6.78 -11.02
N SER A 28 -19.51 -6.22 -11.97
CA SER A 28 -19.36 -6.71 -13.34
C SER A 28 -18.14 -7.61 -13.51
N GLY A 29 -17.23 -7.63 -12.53
CA GLY A 29 -16.00 -8.43 -12.54
C GLY A 29 -14.74 -7.61 -12.31
N ASN A 30 -13.61 -8.13 -12.78
CA ASN A 30 -12.32 -7.43 -12.67
C ASN A 30 -12.30 -6.19 -13.54
N CYS A 31 -11.70 -5.13 -13.03
CA CYS A 31 -11.52 -3.88 -13.76
C CYS A 31 -10.05 -3.44 -13.81
N ALA A 32 -9.74 -2.59 -14.79
CA ALA A 32 -8.43 -1.93 -14.93
C ALA A 32 -8.60 -0.40 -14.94
N ILE A 33 -9.69 0.10 -14.37
CA ILE A 33 -10.00 1.53 -14.23
C ILE A 33 -9.02 2.15 -13.24
N THR A 34 -8.67 3.41 -13.46
CA THR A 34 -7.86 4.19 -12.53
C THR A 34 -8.50 5.55 -12.25
N ASN A 35 -8.23 6.09 -11.05
CA ASN A 35 -8.66 7.41 -10.63
C ASN A 35 -7.44 8.16 -10.07
N ILE A 36 -7.11 9.29 -10.68
CA ILE A 36 -6.05 10.17 -10.20
C ILE A 36 -6.57 10.97 -9.00
N VAL A 37 -5.76 11.07 -7.97
CA VAL A 37 -5.98 11.96 -6.83
C VAL A 37 -5.08 13.17 -7.00
N SER A 38 -5.66 14.34 -7.17
CA SER A 38 -4.90 15.59 -7.30
C SER A 38 -4.11 15.91 -6.02
N ASN A 39 -3.13 16.79 -6.11
CA ASN A 39 -2.36 17.29 -4.95
C ASN A 39 -3.21 18.06 -3.91
N THR A 40 -4.48 18.31 -4.22
CA THR A 40 -5.47 18.89 -3.28
C THR A 40 -6.49 17.85 -2.77
N GLY A 41 -6.29 16.57 -3.13
CA GLY A 41 -7.13 15.45 -2.71
C GLY A 41 -8.49 15.40 -3.42
N VAL A 42 -8.57 15.89 -4.65
CA VAL A 42 -9.74 15.68 -5.52
C VAL A 42 -9.49 14.39 -6.31
N VAL A 43 -10.42 13.45 -6.20
CA VAL A 43 -10.39 12.21 -6.99
C VAL A 43 -11.07 12.51 -8.33
N ALA A 44 -10.35 12.25 -9.41
CA ALA A 44 -10.85 12.40 -10.77
C ALA A 44 -11.84 11.28 -11.12
N ASP A 45 -12.64 11.50 -12.15
CA ASP A 45 -13.50 10.49 -12.74
C ASP A 45 -12.67 9.29 -13.25
N ASP A 46 -13.35 8.17 -13.49
CA ASP A 46 -12.75 6.96 -14.03
C ASP A 46 -11.98 7.26 -15.32
N GLN A 47 -10.69 6.95 -15.30
CA GLN A 47 -9.91 6.93 -16.52
C GLN A 47 -10.32 5.70 -17.34
N ALA A 48 -10.35 5.83 -18.67
CA ALA A 48 -10.57 4.69 -19.56
C ALA A 48 -9.64 3.52 -19.16
N ALA A 49 -10.14 2.31 -19.33
CA ALA A 49 -9.40 1.11 -19.01
C ALA A 49 -7.93 1.23 -19.46
N THR A 50 -7.02 0.98 -18.55
CA THR A 50 -5.60 0.99 -18.86
C THR A 50 -5.27 -0.14 -19.83
N THR A 51 -4.09 -0.12 -20.42
CA THR A 51 -3.60 -1.22 -21.26
C THR A 51 -3.23 -2.47 -20.46
N GLY A 52 -3.37 -2.43 -19.12
CA GLY A 52 -3.10 -3.56 -18.24
C GLY A 52 -4.26 -4.54 -18.12
N THR A 53 -3.95 -5.80 -17.83
CA THR A 53 -4.95 -6.85 -17.59
C THR A 53 -5.79 -6.54 -16.36
N ALA A 54 -7.12 -6.51 -16.54
CA ALA A 54 -8.08 -6.29 -15.45
C ALA A 54 -7.95 -7.39 -14.39
N ARG A 55 -7.75 -7.00 -13.13
CA ARG A 55 -7.51 -7.93 -12.02
C ARG A 55 -7.77 -7.31 -10.65
N HIS A 56 -7.99 -8.16 -9.66
CA HIS A 56 -8.20 -7.77 -8.26
C HIS A 56 -7.17 -8.43 -7.34
N GLY A 57 -7.17 -8.07 -6.06
CA GLY A 57 -6.23 -8.60 -5.06
C GLY A 57 -4.78 -8.23 -5.38
N ILE A 58 -4.61 -7.11 -6.03
CA ILE A 58 -3.32 -6.48 -6.34
C ILE A 58 -2.80 -5.71 -5.13
N SER A 59 -1.55 -5.29 -5.21
CA SER A 59 -1.00 -4.23 -4.36
C SER A 59 -0.26 -3.20 -5.19
N ALA A 60 -0.01 -2.06 -4.58
CA ALA A 60 0.71 -0.96 -5.20
C ALA A 60 1.73 -0.38 -4.23
N THR A 61 2.82 0.13 -4.77
CA THR A 61 3.83 0.87 -4.02
C THR A 61 4.48 1.92 -4.91
N GLN A 62 5.08 2.89 -4.28
CA GLN A 62 5.92 3.89 -4.93
C GLN A 62 7.32 3.31 -5.17
N TYR A 63 8.01 3.79 -6.20
CA TYR A 63 9.43 3.60 -6.49
C TYR A 63 9.95 4.83 -7.23
N GLY A 64 11.27 5.01 -7.28
CA GLY A 64 11.81 6.25 -7.80
C GLY A 64 11.32 7.44 -6.98
N GLU A 65 11.24 8.61 -7.57
CA GLU A 65 10.83 9.81 -6.85
C GLU A 65 9.31 10.09 -6.97
N ASP A 66 8.73 9.81 -8.13
CA ASP A 66 7.38 10.25 -8.50
C ASP A 66 6.63 9.22 -9.35
N THR A 67 7.03 7.96 -9.25
CA THR A 67 6.47 6.84 -10.00
C THR A 67 5.90 5.78 -9.05
N ALA A 68 5.03 4.92 -9.58
CA ALA A 68 4.41 3.84 -8.81
C ALA A 68 4.30 2.56 -9.65
N ILE A 69 3.99 1.46 -8.99
CA ILE A 69 3.80 0.16 -9.62
C ILE A 69 2.60 -0.55 -9.00
N PHE A 70 1.73 -1.10 -9.84
CA PHE A 70 0.73 -2.08 -9.47
C PHE A 70 1.28 -3.48 -9.74
N GLY A 71 1.08 -4.43 -8.83
CA GLY A 71 1.62 -5.77 -9.01
C GLY A 71 0.75 -6.89 -8.50
N PHE A 72 0.97 -8.07 -9.10
CA PHE A 72 0.34 -9.32 -8.72
C PHE A 72 -1.19 -9.34 -8.93
N GLY A 73 -1.91 -10.23 -8.22
CA GLY A 73 -3.37 -10.29 -8.22
C GLY A 73 -3.95 -11.48 -8.96
N VAL A 74 -5.25 -11.39 -9.25
CA VAL A 74 -6.04 -12.42 -9.95
C VAL A 74 -6.78 -11.78 -11.11
N GLY A 75 -6.45 -12.25 -12.33
CA GLY A 75 -7.20 -12.00 -13.56
C GLY A 75 -7.93 -13.27 -13.99
N GLY A 76 -7.48 -13.93 -15.05
CA GLY A 76 -7.89 -15.30 -15.41
C GLY A 76 -7.25 -16.39 -14.54
N GLY A 77 -6.39 -16.02 -13.59
CA GLY A 77 -5.65 -16.85 -12.64
C GLY A 77 -4.72 -15.99 -11.82
N TYR A 78 -3.97 -16.59 -10.89
CA TYR A 78 -2.92 -15.88 -10.15
C TYR A 78 -1.85 -15.39 -11.10
N THR A 79 -1.36 -14.17 -10.88
CA THR A 79 -0.37 -13.56 -11.75
C THR A 79 0.73 -12.85 -10.98
N GLY A 80 1.92 -12.77 -11.58
CA GLY A 80 3.04 -11.94 -11.15
C GLY A 80 3.27 -10.75 -12.09
N ILE A 81 2.34 -10.45 -12.99
CA ILE A 81 2.46 -9.28 -13.88
C ILE A 81 2.42 -7.98 -13.07
N THR A 82 3.07 -6.97 -13.62
CA THR A 82 3.11 -5.63 -13.03
C THR A 82 2.83 -4.56 -14.07
N ASN A 83 2.38 -3.40 -13.63
CA ASN A 83 2.18 -2.22 -14.46
C ASN A 83 2.86 -1.03 -13.80
N LEU A 84 3.81 -0.44 -14.49
CA LEU A 84 4.44 0.81 -14.05
C LEU A 84 3.48 1.97 -14.24
N VAL A 85 3.55 2.93 -13.35
CA VAL A 85 2.79 4.18 -13.41
C VAL A 85 3.78 5.33 -13.52
N SER A 86 3.65 6.10 -14.59
CA SER A 86 4.47 7.30 -14.79
C SER A 86 4.10 8.42 -13.82
N ASN A 87 4.94 9.43 -13.71
CA ASN A 87 4.69 10.65 -12.94
C ASN A 87 3.49 11.48 -13.44
N SER A 88 2.94 11.17 -14.59
CA SER A 88 1.69 11.75 -15.09
C SER A 88 0.46 10.86 -14.86
N GLY A 89 0.62 9.76 -14.11
CA GLY A 89 -0.47 8.82 -13.79
C GLY A 89 -0.82 7.86 -14.94
N VAL A 90 0.01 7.78 -15.99
CA VAL A 90 -0.21 6.84 -17.10
C VAL A 90 0.26 5.45 -16.68
N VAL A 91 -0.65 4.49 -16.75
CA VAL A 91 -0.36 3.08 -16.48
C VAL A 91 0.15 2.40 -17.74
N ALA A 92 1.34 1.83 -17.66
CA ALA A 92 1.97 1.10 -18.77
C ALA A 92 1.29 -0.26 -19.02
N ILE A 93 1.59 -0.86 -20.17
CA ILE A 93 1.20 -2.25 -20.49
C ILE A 93 1.75 -3.22 -19.44
N ASP A 94 1.18 -4.43 -19.41
CA ASP A 94 1.67 -5.48 -18.54
C ASP A 94 3.15 -5.79 -18.78
N ALA A 95 3.95 -5.71 -17.72
CA ALA A 95 5.30 -6.23 -17.70
C ALA A 95 5.27 -7.74 -17.44
N ALA A 96 6.23 -8.46 -18.00
CA ALA A 96 6.37 -9.89 -17.79
C ALA A 96 6.40 -10.22 -16.29
N ALA A 97 5.71 -11.30 -15.92
CA ALA A 97 5.65 -11.76 -14.53
C ALA A 97 7.05 -12.08 -13.99
N VAL A 98 7.36 -11.57 -12.82
CA VAL A 98 8.58 -11.88 -12.06
C VAL A 98 8.17 -12.42 -10.69
N GLY A 99 8.83 -13.49 -10.26
CA GLY A 99 8.53 -14.16 -9.00
C GLY A 99 7.25 -14.99 -9.03
N THR A 100 6.88 -15.52 -7.87
CA THR A 100 5.73 -16.40 -7.70
C THR A 100 4.41 -15.64 -7.88
N ALA A 101 3.61 -16.07 -8.85
CA ALA A 101 2.26 -15.53 -9.10
C ALA A 101 1.38 -15.70 -7.86
N ARG A 102 0.79 -14.61 -7.36
CA ARG A 102 0.03 -14.62 -6.11
C ARG A 102 -0.98 -13.48 -6.02
N THR A 103 -1.84 -13.55 -5.04
CA THR A 103 -2.85 -12.52 -4.78
C THR A 103 -2.74 -11.97 -3.37
N LYS A 104 -3.26 -10.75 -3.17
CA LYS A 104 -3.35 -10.07 -1.88
C LYS A 104 -2.01 -9.94 -1.14
N PRO A 105 -0.88 -9.64 -1.82
CA PRO A 105 0.31 -9.24 -1.09
C PRO A 105 0.08 -7.93 -0.35
N GLY A 106 0.92 -7.60 0.64
CA GLY A 106 1.09 -6.25 1.14
C GLY A 106 2.16 -5.53 0.33
N ALA A 107 2.25 -4.21 0.43
CA ALA A 107 3.32 -3.44 -0.18
C ALA A 107 3.57 -2.14 0.58
N CYS A 108 4.82 -1.67 0.56
CA CYS A 108 5.22 -0.34 1.00
C CYS A 108 6.44 0.14 0.21
N SER A 109 6.74 1.43 0.31
CA SER A 109 8.00 2.01 -0.14
C SER A 109 9.00 2.11 1.00
N PHE A 110 10.27 2.29 0.63
CA PHE A 110 11.42 2.55 1.52
C PHE A 110 12.54 3.20 0.73
N GLY A 111 13.60 3.67 1.41
CA GLY A 111 14.73 4.36 0.79
C GLY A 111 14.51 5.87 0.64
N GLU A 112 15.59 6.61 0.56
CA GLU A 112 15.55 8.09 0.56
C GLU A 112 14.99 8.68 -0.74
N TYR A 113 14.35 9.84 -0.63
CA TYR A 113 14.07 10.70 -1.76
C TYR A 113 15.40 11.25 -2.31
N GLY A 114 15.50 11.34 -3.64
CA GLY A 114 16.71 11.82 -4.30
C GLY A 114 17.43 10.74 -5.10
N GLY A 115 16.77 9.60 -5.34
CA GLY A 115 17.23 8.56 -6.27
C GLY A 115 17.20 7.12 -5.77
N ASP A 116 16.99 6.89 -4.47
CA ASP A 116 17.05 5.54 -3.89
C ASP A 116 15.69 5.00 -3.42
N LYS A 117 14.57 5.69 -3.69
CA LYS A 117 13.23 5.23 -3.34
C LYS A 117 12.90 3.92 -4.05
N GLN A 118 12.63 2.90 -3.28
CA GLN A 118 12.32 1.54 -3.71
C GLN A 118 10.98 1.08 -3.14
N GLY A 119 10.44 0.01 -3.72
CA GLY A 119 9.23 -0.63 -3.20
C GLY A 119 9.49 -2.07 -2.78
N ILE A 120 8.55 -2.64 -2.02
CA ILE A 120 8.56 -4.05 -1.67
C ILE A 120 7.14 -4.60 -1.69
N PHE A 121 6.97 -5.79 -2.27
CA PHE A 121 5.78 -6.61 -2.12
C PHE A 121 6.05 -7.73 -1.11
N PHE A 122 5.11 -8.00 -0.23
CA PHE A 122 5.25 -8.98 0.86
C PHE A 122 4.04 -9.91 0.93
N GLY A 123 4.31 -11.22 1.14
CA GLY A 123 3.27 -12.19 1.46
C GLY A 123 2.30 -12.47 0.31
N GLY A 124 1.05 -12.67 0.66
CA GLY A 124 0.01 -13.06 -0.28
C GLY A 124 -0.30 -14.55 -0.24
N SER A 125 -1.08 -15.04 -1.20
CA SER A 125 -1.39 -16.46 -1.32
C SER A 125 -1.33 -16.99 -2.74
N ILE A 126 -1.03 -18.28 -2.86
CA ILE A 126 -1.09 -19.06 -4.10
C ILE A 126 -2.06 -20.23 -3.93
N GLY A 127 -2.58 -20.71 -5.05
CA GLY A 127 -3.40 -21.93 -5.10
C GLY A 127 -4.85 -21.74 -4.67
N SER A 128 -5.66 -22.71 -5.07
CA SER A 128 -6.95 -23.03 -4.48
C SER A 128 -6.71 -24.06 -3.37
N ALA A 129 -7.60 -24.15 -2.40
CA ALA A 129 -7.44 -24.96 -1.18
C ALA A 129 -6.60 -26.26 -1.35
N PRO A 130 -5.66 -26.56 -0.45
CA PRO A 130 -5.34 -25.79 0.75
C PRO A 130 -4.52 -24.52 0.40
N TRP A 131 -5.01 -23.37 0.80
CA TRP A 131 -4.37 -22.07 0.53
C TRP A 131 -2.96 -22.05 1.11
N MET A 132 -1.97 -21.78 0.26
CA MET A 132 -0.62 -21.51 0.73
C MET A 132 -0.44 -20.01 0.93
N TYR A 133 -0.33 -19.59 2.18
CA TYR A 133 0.02 -18.21 2.52
C TYR A 133 1.53 -18.07 2.54
N LEU A 134 1.99 -16.92 2.14
CA LEU A 134 3.39 -16.64 1.90
C LEU A 134 3.90 -15.54 2.82
N SER A 135 5.19 -15.57 3.08
CA SER A 135 5.95 -14.47 3.69
C SER A 135 7.05 -13.93 2.78
N MET A 136 7.20 -14.51 1.58
CA MET A 136 8.22 -14.07 0.60
C MET A 136 8.05 -12.61 0.20
N THR A 137 9.14 -12.02 -0.26
CA THR A 137 9.18 -10.64 -0.71
C THR A 137 9.77 -10.51 -2.11
N ASN A 138 9.39 -9.43 -2.80
CA ASN A 138 10.04 -8.97 -4.02
C ASN A 138 10.32 -7.48 -3.87
N ILE A 139 11.57 -7.10 -4.00
CA ILE A 139 11.97 -5.69 -4.02
C ILE A 139 11.73 -5.13 -5.41
N VAL A 140 11.24 -3.91 -5.46
CA VAL A 140 11.14 -3.09 -6.68
C VAL A 140 12.23 -2.05 -6.61
N SER A 141 13.15 -2.08 -7.56
CA SER A 141 14.24 -1.10 -7.62
C SER A 141 13.72 0.31 -7.90
N ASN A 142 14.55 1.32 -7.68
CA ASN A 142 14.26 2.72 -8.05
C ASN A 142 14.01 2.96 -9.56
N ALA A 143 14.30 1.96 -10.40
CA ALA A 143 13.97 1.95 -11.82
C ALA A 143 12.70 1.15 -12.16
N GLY A 144 11.92 0.70 -11.15
CA GLY A 144 10.70 -0.09 -11.33
C GLY A 144 10.93 -1.56 -11.72
N VAL A 145 12.13 -2.08 -11.56
CA VAL A 145 12.44 -3.48 -11.86
C VAL A 145 12.10 -4.34 -10.65
N VAL A 146 11.20 -5.31 -10.82
CA VAL A 146 10.85 -6.27 -9.77
C VAL A 146 11.92 -7.35 -9.69
N GLY A 147 12.47 -7.53 -8.49
CA GLY A 147 13.44 -8.60 -8.20
C GLY A 147 12.79 -9.97 -8.03
N LEU A 148 13.62 -11.01 -8.04
CA LEU A 148 13.21 -12.38 -7.77
C LEU A 148 12.66 -12.53 -6.33
N ASP A 149 11.98 -13.64 -6.09
CA ASP A 149 11.50 -14.00 -4.75
C ASP A 149 12.65 -14.12 -3.75
N VAL A 150 12.51 -13.43 -2.63
CA VAL A 150 13.39 -13.56 -1.47
C VAL A 150 12.63 -14.32 -0.39
N THR A 151 13.30 -15.26 0.27
CA THR A 151 12.74 -16.01 1.39
C THR A 151 12.21 -15.04 2.44
N GLY A 152 10.93 -15.18 2.77
CA GLY A 152 10.26 -14.26 3.68
C GLY A 152 10.70 -14.41 5.13
N VAL A 153 10.61 -13.31 5.83
CA VAL A 153 10.78 -13.22 7.29
C VAL A 153 9.41 -12.94 7.90
N GLY A 154 9.09 -13.63 8.97
CA GLY A 154 7.86 -13.43 9.73
C GLY A 154 6.66 -14.25 9.25
N LEU A 155 5.51 -13.93 9.82
CA LEU A 155 4.26 -14.65 9.67
C LEU A 155 3.72 -14.59 8.24
N ALA A 156 3.53 -15.74 7.62
CA ALA A 156 2.90 -15.84 6.31
C ALA A 156 1.43 -15.41 6.38
N ARG A 157 1.03 -14.42 5.55
CA ARG A 157 -0.31 -13.84 5.60
C ARG A 157 -0.74 -13.17 4.31
N ILE A 158 -2.04 -13.02 4.14
CA ILE A 158 -2.66 -12.27 3.04
C ILE A 158 -3.23 -10.95 3.54
N SER A 159 -3.48 -10.05 2.59
CA SER A 159 -4.09 -8.75 2.88
C SER A 159 -3.35 -8.00 4.00
N ALA A 160 -2.04 -8.19 4.07
CA ALA A 160 -1.18 -7.34 4.87
C ALA A 160 -1.21 -5.91 4.30
N ILE A 161 -1.07 -4.94 5.17
CA ILE A 161 -1.12 -3.52 4.85
C ILE A 161 0.29 -2.95 4.98
N GLY A 162 0.69 -2.07 4.09
CA GLY A 162 1.96 -1.37 4.22
C GLY A 162 1.82 0.13 4.01
N CYS A 163 2.75 0.86 4.59
CA CYS A 163 3.00 2.27 4.32
C CYS A 163 4.45 2.60 4.67
N GLU A 164 4.87 3.77 4.27
CA GLU A 164 6.15 4.35 4.65
C GLU A 164 6.01 5.16 5.93
N TYR A 165 7.10 5.27 6.70
CA TYR A 165 7.25 6.13 7.87
C TYR A 165 8.72 6.57 7.98
N GLY A 166 9.02 7.63 8.73
CA GLY A 166 10.38 8.07 9.00
C GLY A 166 11.14 8.55 7.76
N GLU A 167 10.42 8.93 6.70
CA GLU A 167 10.94 9.43 5.41
C GLU A 167 11.58 8.37 4.51
N ASP A 168 12.18 7.29 5.05
CA ASP A 168 12.96 6.31 4.27
C ASP A 168 12.70 4.85 4.62
N THR A 169 11.85 4.59 5.61
CA THR A 169 11.58 3.24 6.12
C THR A 169 10.13 2.82 5.86
N GLY A 170 9.89 1.52 5.79
CA GLY A 170 8.57 0.96 5.58
C GLY A 170 8.10 0.11 6.75
N ILE A 171 6.80 -0.11 6.82
CA ILE A 171 6.17 -1.07 7.72
C ILE A 171 5.15 -1.90 6.96
N ILE A 172 5.11 -3.19 7.23
CA ILE A 172 4.10 -4.12 6.73
C ILE A 172 3.44 -4.76 7.95
N GLY A 173 2.15 -4.64 8.07
CA GLY A 173 1.47 -5.10 9.27
C GLY A 173 0.08 -5.66 9.02
N PHE A 174 -0.50 -6.18 10.10
CA PHE A 174 -1.85 -6.72 10.09
C PHE A 174 -2.01 -7.87 9.07
N GLY A 175 -3.23 -8.12 8.61
CA GLY A 175 -3.52 -9.17 7.63
C GLY A 175 -4.11 -10.42 8.26
N TYR A 176 -4.23 -11.48 7.46
CA TYR A 176 -4.89 -12.72 7.83
C TYR A 176 -3.93 -13.90 7.64
N PRO A 177 -3.46 -14.55 8.70
CA PRO A 177 -2.65 -15.76 8.64
C PRO A 177 -3.53 -16.99 8.38
N TYR A 178 -2.93 -18.06 7.84
CA TYR A 178 -3.65 -19.31 7.60
C TYR A 178 -4.09 -19.96 8.93
N GLY A 179 -5.36 -20.27 9.03
CA GLY A 179 -5.92 -21.00 10.19
C GLY A 179 -6.04 -20.20 11.48
N GLY A 180 -5.74 -18.89 11.46
CA GLY A 180 -5.84 -18.02 12.63
C GLY A 180 -6.80 -16.85 12.40
N PRO A 181 -7.07 -16.05 13.44
CA PRO A 181 -7.79 -14.78 13.29
C PRO A 181 -6.91 -13.74 12.56
N ALA A 182 -7.51 -12.65 12.14
CA ALA A 182 -6.75 -11.49 11.69
C ALA A 182 -5.77 -11.03 12.78
N THR A 183 -4.59 -10.60 12.36
CA THR A 183 -3.47 -10.29 13.27
C THR A 183 -3.12 -8.80 13.28
N GLY A 184 -2.56 -8.33 14.39
CA GLY A 184 -1.93 -7.02 14.53
C GLY A 184 -0.39 -7.07 14.43
N VAL A 185 0.19 -8.21 14.07
CA VAL A 185 1.66 -8.37 13.89
C VAL A 185 2.18 -7.41 12.82
N THR A 186 3.34 -6.83 13.06
CA THR A 186 4.03 -5.93 12.10
C THR A 186 5.46 -6.36 11.85
N ASN A 187 5.99 -5.99 10.68
CA ASN A 187 7.39 -6.13 10.30
C ASN A 187 7.89 -4.76 9.80
N LEU A 188 8.92 -4.25 10.40
CA LEU A 188 9.59 -3.05 9.92
C LEU A 188 10.44 -3.38 8.71
N VAL A 189 10.51 -2.47 7.76
CA VAL A 189 11.36 -2.56 6.57
C VAL A 189 12.37 -1.44 6.64
N SER A 190 13.66 -1.79 6.66
CA SER A 190 14.74 -0.80 6.70
C SER A 190 14.81 -0.01 5.39
N ASN A 191 15.56 1.09 5.39
CA ASN A 191 15.83 1.89 4.19
C ASN A 191 16.67 1.15 3.12
N THR A 192 17.11 -0.06 3.40
CA THR A 192 17.77 -0.96 2.44
C THR A 192 16.91 -2.17 2.08
N GLY A 193 15.62 -2.18 2.46
CA GLY A 193 14.66 -3.23 2.11
C GLY A 193 14.76 -4.50 2.97
N VAL A 194 15.50 -4.48 4.07
CA VAL A 194 15.58 -5.62 4.99
C VAL A 194 14.32 -5.65 5.86
N VAL A 195 13.57 -6.76 5.76
CA VAL A 195 12.39 -7.00 6.59
C VAL A 195 12.81 -7.56 7.95
N ALA A 196 12.44 -6.89 9.03
CA ALA A 196 12.68 -7.34 10.39
C ALA A 196 11.75 -8.50 10.77
N SER A 197 12.10 -9.24 11.82
CA SER A 197 11.23 -10.26 12.43
C SER A 197 9.92 -9.67 12.93
N ASP A 198 8.93 -10.52 13.18
CA ASP A 198 7.63 -10.11 13.69
C ASP A 198 7.74 -9.31 14.98
N THR A 199 7.11 -8.16 15.00
CA THR A 199 6.82 -7.43 16.23
C THR A 199 5.42 -7.83 16.69
N ALA A 200 5.28 -8.21 17.95
CA ALA A 200 3.99 -8.55 18.52
C ALA A 200 2.98 -7.42 18.29
N GLY A 201 1.76 -7.78 17.98
CA GLY A 201 0.69 -6.79 17.79
C GLY A 201 0.58 -5.87 19.00
N VAL A 202 0.36 -4.59 18.74
CA VAL A 202 0.24 -3.57 19.78
C VAL A 202 -0.94 -3.90 20.69
N VAL A 203 -0.72 -3.85 22.00
CA VAL A 203 -1.82 -3.99 22.98
C VAL A 203 -2.83 -2.87 22.76
N GLY A 204 -4.09 -3.23 22.50
CA GLY A 204 -5.14 -2.27 22.17
C GLY A 204 -5.26 -1.92 20.68
N ALA A 205 -4.51 -2.62 19.81
CA ALA A 205 -4.75 -2.59 18.37
C ALA A 205 -5.47 -3.87 17.94
N THR A 206 -6.65 -3.71 17.37
CA THR A 206 -7.45 -4.84 16.85
C THR A 206 -6.82 -5.41 15.59
N GLY A 207 -6.52 -6.72 15.61
CA GLY A 207 -6.06 -7.44 14.42
C GLY A 207 -7.10 -7.38 13.32
N ARG A 208 -6.70 -6.97 12.12
CA ARG A 208 -7.62 -6.86 10.97
C ARG A 208 -6.93 -7.10 9.64
N SER A 209 -7.71 -7.42 8.65
CA SER A 209 -7.31 -7.63 7.27
C SER A 209 -8.10 -6.72 6.32
N GLN A 210 -7.75 -6.69 5.05
CA GLN A 210 -8.48 -5.91 4.05
C GLN A 210 -8.60 -4.40 4.42
N ALA A 211 -7.74 -3.92 5.29
CA ALA A 211 -7.54 -2.51 5.59
C ALA A 211 -6.62 -1.88 4.52
N ALA A 212 -6.43 -0.59 4.58
CA ALA A 212 -5.46 0.12 3.75
C ALA A 212 -4.53 0.97 4.61
N GLY A 213 -3.39 1.36 4.07
CA GLY A 213 -2.43 2.22 4.72
C GLY A 213 -1.80 3.19 3.74
N CYS A 214 -1.44 4.35 4.22
CA CYS A 214 -0.67 5.35 3.48
C CYS A 214 0.17 6.20 4.44
N SER A 215 1.13 6.91 3.88
CA SER A 215 1.90 7.92 4.57
C SER A 215 1.10 9.22 4.74
N TYR A 216 1.42 10.00 5.74
CA TYR A 216 0.91 11.36 5.93
C TYR A 216 1.89 12.15 6.83
N GLY A 217 1.77 13.48 6.84
CA GLY A 217 2.60 14.34 7.67
C GLY A 217 4.09 14.37 7.27
N GLY A 218 4.43 13.80 6.12
CA GLY A 218 5.80 13.69 5.61
C GLY A 218 6.61 12.52 6.19
N ASP A 219 6.38 12.13 7.44
CA ASP A 219 7.21 11.13 8.15
C ASP A 219 6.40 10.07 8.91
N LYS A 220 5.08 10.08 8.83
CA LYS A 220 4.18 9.20 9.59
C LYS A 220 3.34 8.33 8.67
N GLY A 221 2.84 7.22 9.24
CA GLY A 221 1.89 6.36 8.55
C GLY A 221 0.55 6.27 9.26
N ILE A 222 -0.46 5.84 8.55
CA ILE A 222 -1.78 5.51 9.08
C ILE A 222 -2.31 4.25 8.42
N ILE A 223 -2.90 3.37 9.23
CA ILE A 223 -3.65 2.20 8.77
C ILE A 223 -5.11 2.39 9.19
N GLY A 224 -6.03 2.21 8.26
CA GLY A 224 -7.43 2.45 8.54
C GLY A 224 -8.39 1.45 7.94
N PHE A 225 -9.57 1.37 8.58
CA PHE A 225 -10.67 0.52 8.14
C PHE A 225 -10.33 -0.99 8.16
N GLY A 226 -11.02 -1.78 7.35
CA GLY A 226 -10.75 -3.22 7.16
C GLY A 226 -11.81 -4.12 7.73
N HIS A 227 -11.43 -5.38 8.01
CA HIS A 227 -12.28 -6.43 8.57
C HIS A 227 -11.61 -7.01 9.82
N ASP A 228 -12.27 -6.92 10.95
CA ASP A 228 -11.74 -7.30 12.28
C ASP A 228 -12.03 -8.76 12.68
N GLY A 229 -12.61 -9.54 11.76
CA GLY A 229 -13.06 -10.92 12.02
C GLY A 229 -14.55 -11.01 12.31
N VAL A 230 -15.20 -9.92 12.67
CA VAL A 230 -16.65 -9.80 12.89
C VAL A 230 -17.33 -9.11 11.72
N GLY A 231 -16.76 -8.00 11.24
CA GLY A 231 -17.32 -7.21 10.16
C GLY A 231 -16.38 -6.15 9.61
N ALA A 232 -16.90 -5.33 8.72
CA ALA A 232 -16.22 -4.12 8.29
C ALA A 232 -16.12 -3.14 9.47
N CYS A 233 -14.97 -2.50 9.63
CA CYS A 233 -14.71 -1.53 10.69
C CYS A 233 -14.21 -0.19 10.12
N ASP A 234 -14.23 0.84 10.98
CA ASP A 234 -13.73 2.19 10.68
C ASP A 234 -12.54 2.58 11.58
N ILE A 235 -11.98 1.61 12.31
CA ILE A 235 -10.85 1.79 13.22
C ILE A 235 -9.63 2.31 12.45
N THR A 236 -8.85 3.19 13.07
CA THR A 236 -7.55 3.65 12.56
C THR A 236 -6.45 3.48 13.59
N ASN A 237 -5.22 3.24 13.12
CA ASN A 237 -4.00 3.24 13.91
C ASN A 237 -2.97 4.17 13.26
N LEU A 238 -2.48 5.10 14.04
CA LEU A 238 -1.38 5.96 13.63
C LEU A 238 -0.06 5.21 13.76
N ILE A 239 0.87 5.48 12.87
CA ILE A 239 2.24 4.97 12.92
C ILE A 239 3.16 6.17 13.07
N SER A 240 3.96 6.15 14.12
CA SER A 240 4.93 7.23 14.39
C SER A 240 6.09 7.19 13.38
N ASN A 241 6.86 8.25 13.34
CA ASN A 241 8.09 8.36 12.53
C ASN A 241 9.24 7.41 12.96
N VAL A 242 9.03 6.60 13.97
CA VAL A 242 9.94 5.51 14.39
C VAL A 242 9.29 4.13 14.29
N GLY A 243 8.17 4.02 13.53
CA GLY A 243 7.50 2.76 13.24
C GLY A 243 6.67 2.16 14.38
N VAL A 244 6.32 2.95 15.39
CA VAL A 244 5.46 2.50 16.49
C VAL A 244 4.00 2.67 16.09
N VAL A 245 3.26 1.57 16.08
CA VAL A 245 1.81 1.55 15.84
C VAL A 245 1.09 1.93 17.12
N ALA A 246 0.22 2.93 17.06
CA ALA A 246 -0.61 3.35 18.19
C ALA A 246 -1.81 2.40 18.40
N THR A 247 -2.46 2.52 19.56
CA THR A 247 -3.73 1.85 19.87
C THR A 247 -4.83 2.28 18.90
N ASP A 248 -5.94 1.54 18.91
CA ASP A 248 -7.10 1.84 18.09
C ASP A 248 -7.67 3.23 18.40
N LEU A 249 -7.93 3.97 17.34
CA LEU A 249 -8.74 5.18 17.36
C LEU A 249 -10.05 4.89 16.64
N THR A 250 -11.15 5.39 17.21
CA THR A 250 -12.44 5.35 16.51
C THR A 250 -12.32 6.12 15.21
N GLY A 251 -12.65 5.46 14.13
CA GLY A 251 -12.56 6.04 12.80
C GLY A 251 -13.63 7.09 12.53
N VAL A 252 -13.39 7.90 11.54
CA VAL A 252 -14.33 8.87 11.02
C VAL A 252 -14.83 8.38 9.67
N GLY A 253 -16.12 8.12 9.57
CA GLY A 253 -16.74 7.70 8.31
C GLY A 253 -17.41 6.34 8.38
N THR A 254 -17.84 5.84 7.24
CA THR A 254 -18.55 4.56 7.14
C THR A 254 -17.56 3.40 7.23
N ALA A 255 -17.83 2.44 8.10
CA ALA A 255 -17.08 1.20 8.22
C ALA A 255 -17.03 0.45 6.88
N ARG A 256 -15.84 0.07 6.43
CA ARG A 256 -15.65 -0.62 5.14
C ARG A 256 -14.35 -1.41 5.08
N ARG A 257 -14.26 -2.31 4.12
CA ARG A 257 -13.13 -3.21 3.91
C ARG A 257 -12.74 -3.27 2.44
N SER A 258 -11.61 -3.87 2.13
CA SER A 258 -11.06 -3.99 0.77
C SER A 258 -10.94 -2.65 0.04
N LEU A 259 -10.64 -1.62 0.78
CA LEU A 259 -10.41 -0.27 0.29
C LEU A 259 -8.94 -0.10 -0.10
N ALA A 260 -8.64 1.01 -0.76
CA ALA A 260 -7.29 1.42 -1.07
C ALA A 260 -6.95 2.74 -0.35
N ALA A 261 -5.66 3.02 -0.24
CA ALA A 261 -5.17 4.31 0.25
C ALA A 261 -3.95 4.74 -0.54
N CYS A 262 -3.74 6.04 -0.64
CA CYS A 262 -2.53 6.62 -1.19
C CYS A 262 -2.22 7.96 -0.50
N GLU A 263 -0.98 8.38 -0.60
CA GLU A 263 -0.56 9.73 -0.26
C GLU A 263 -0.92 10.69 -1.39
N TYR A 264 -1.14 11.96 -1.06
CA TYR A 264 -1.27 13.06 -2.00
C TYR A 264 -0.78 14.36 -1.36
N GLY A 265 -0.40 15.33 -2.18
CA GLY A 265 0.06 16.64 -1.72
C GLY A 265 1.41 16.60 -1.01
N GLY A 266 2.04 15.44 -0.87
CA GLY A 266 3.32 15.21 -0.22
C GLY A 266 3.29 15.15 1.31
N ASP A 267 2.11 15.28 1.93
CA ASP A 267 1.95 15.24 3.38
C ASP A 267 0.55 14.78 3.84
N LYS A 268 -0.30 14.36 2.94
CA LYS A 268 -1.69 13.98 3.23
C LYS A 268 -2.01 12.60 2.69
N GLY A 269 -2.91 11.90 3.38
CA GLY A 269 -3.41 10.61 2.93
C GLY A 269 -4.87 10.66 2.51
N ILE A 270 -5.28 9.68 1.73
CA ILE A 270 -6.68 9.46 1.37
C ILE A 270 -6.98 7.97 1.31
N PHE A 271 -8.08 7.59 1.95
CA PHE A 271 -8.69 6.27 1.84
C PHE A 271 -9.86 6.35 0.86
N GLY A 272 -10.00 5.36 -0.02
CA GLY A 272 -11.07 5.38 -1.00
C GLY A 272 -11.63 4.02 -1.35
N PHE A 273 -12.90 4.03 -1.81
CA PHE A 273 -13.60 2.85 -2.32
C PHE A 273 -13.84 1.76 -1.27
N GLY A 274 -13.97 0.51 -1.71
CA GLY A 274 -14.15 -0.68 -0.89
C GLY A 274 -15.59 -1.16 -0.79
N PHE A 275 -15.83 -2.03 0.19
CA PHE A 275 -17.14 -2.59 0.50
C PHE A 275 -17.60 -2.10 1.88
N ASP A 276 -18.83 -1.66 1.99
CA ASP A 276 -19.47 -1.34 3.26
C ASP A 276 -19.84 -2.60 4.08
N ALA A 277 -20.50 -2.42 5.23
CA ALA A 277 -20.94 -3.52 6.07
C ALA A 277 -22.01 -4.40 5.40
N ALA A 278 -22.75 -3.88 4.43
CA ALA A 278 -23.71 -4.63 3.63
C ALA A 278 -23.05 -5.34 2.43
N SER A 279 -21.73 -5.27 2.30
CA SER A 279 -20.95 -5.80 1.15
C SER A 279 -21.32 -5.14 -0.18
N SER A 280 -21.78 -3.90 -0.15
CA SER A 280 -22.00 -3.08 -1.34
C SER A 280 -20.73 -2.32 -1.71
N ASN A 281 -20.42 -2.24 -3.01
CA ASN A 281 -19.35 -1.39 -3.52
C ASN A 281 -19.66 0.08 -3.22
N VAL A 282 -18.69 0.82 -2.73
CA VAL A 282 -18.83 2.24 -2.43
C VAL A 282 -17.69 3.06 -3.03
N SER A 283 -18.00 4.29 -3.46
CA SER A 283 -17.04 5.27 -4.00
C SER A 283 -16.65 6.37 -3.01
N MET A 284 -16.96 6.17 -1.71
CA MET A 284 -16.64 7.13 -0.66
C MET A 284 -15.13 7.28 -0.44
N THR A 285 -14.70 8.48 -0.09
CA THR A 285 -13.32 8.76 0.30
C THR A 285 -13.25 9.47 1.65
N ASN A 286 -12.15 9.23 2.37
CA ASN A 286 -11.82 9.93 3.63
C ASN A 286 -10.39 10.46 3.52
N LYS A 287 -10.23 11.76 3.75
CA LYS A 287 -8.93 12.43 3.75
C LYS A 287 -8.30 12.38 5.14
N VAL A 288 -6.98 12.24 5.16
CA VAL A 288 -6.14 12.36 6.34
C VAL A 288 -5.38 13.66 6.25
N SER A 289 -5.54 14.53 7.23
CA SER A 289 -4.82 15.80 7.31
C SER A 289 -3.53 15.64 8.11
N ASN A 290 -2.65 16.61 7.94
CA ASN A 290 -1.36 16.69 8.61
C ASN A 290 -1.45 17.26 10.05
N GLY A 291 -2.61 17.74 10.51
CA GLY A 291 -2.77 18.34 11.83
C GLY A 291 -4.14 18.13 12.42
#